data_541d451396ce2b4a9b36750256cb7f12
#
_entry.id   541d451396ce2b4a9b36750256cb7f12
#
_cell.length_a   1.000
_cell.length_b   1.000
_cell.length_c   1.000
_cell.angle_alpha   90.00
_cell.angle_beta   90.00
_cell.angle_gamma   90.00
#
_symmetry.space_group_name_H-M   'P 1'
#
loop_
_entity.id
_entity.type
_entity.pdbx_description
1 polymer ?
#
loop_
_entity_poly.entity_id
_entity_poly.type
_entity_poly.pdbx_seq_one_letter_code
_entity_poly.pdbx_strand_id
1 'polypeptide(L)'
;MNVLIVDDQESARTILRNVLLGLGSDLSLHEFGDPEEALRWTERFRPDLLLLDYRMPGMDGLEFARRFRQPFTHRDVPIVLVTVVGDEPLRQAALEAGIIDFVVKPVRPRDMRARCRNLLQLRKQSEHSKQRALSLEQRLLASMHEVE
;
A
#
# COMPACT_ATOMS: atom_id res chain seq x y z
N MET A 1 11.61 2.25 2.10
CA MET A 1 10.14 2.22 2.06
C MET A 1 9.62 0.83 2.41
N ASN A 2 8.50 0.76 3.08
CA ASN A 2 7.89 -0.49 3.53
C ASN A 2 6.80 -0.94 2.56
N VAL A 3 6.88 -2.18 2.09
CA VAL A 3 5.84 -2.79 1.26
C VAL A 3 5.23 -3.95 2.04
N LEU A 4 3.91 -3.92 2.15
CA LEU A 4 3.14 -4.97 2.81
C LEU A 4 2.49 -5.87 1.76
N ILE A 5 2.68 -7.18 1.89
CA ILE A 5 2.09 -8.18 1.02
C ILE A 5 1.18 -9.06 1.87
N VAL A 6 -0.11 -9.12 1.51
CA VAL A 6 -1.10 -9.93 2.22
C VAL A 6 -1.77 -10.87 1.24
N ASP A 7 -1.44 -12.15 1.35
CA ASP A 7 -1.98 -13.23 0.53
C ASP A 7 -1.82 -14.52 1.30
N ASP A 8 -2.88 -15.31 1.40
CA ASP A 8 -2.86 -16.55 2.19
C ASP A 8 -2.00 -17.65 1.56
N GLN A 9 -1.64 -17.54 0.28
CA GLN A 9 -0.81 -18.52 -0.41
C GLN A 9 0.64 -18.09 -0.45
N GLU A 10 1.51 -18.93 0.10
CA GLU A 10 2.95 -18.66 0.14
C GLU A 10 3.56 -18.51 -1.27
N SER A 11 3.12 -19.34 -2.22
CA SER A 11 3.59 -19.27 -3.62
C SER A 11 3.29 -17.91 -4.25
N ALA A 12 2.12 -17.35 -3.97
CA ALA A 12 1.73 -16.04 -4.47
C ALA A 12 2.59 -14.93 -3.85
N ARG A 13 2.84 -15.00 -2.54
CA ARG A 13 3.74 -14.04 -1.87
C ARG A 13 5.14 -14.10 -2.43
N THR A 14 5.66 -15.29 -2.72
CA THR A 14 7.00 -15.48 -3.30
C THR A 14 7.11 -14.80 -4.66
N ILE A 15 6.09 -14.91 -5.52
CA ILE A 15 6.07 -14.25 -6.82
C ILE A 15 6.16 -12.74 -6.65
N LEU A 16 5.34 -12.16 -5.78
CA LEU A 16 5.34 -10.73 -5.53
C LEU A 16 6.65 -10.25 -4.91
N ARG A 17 7.20 -11.02 -3.99
CA ARG A 17 8.52 -10.72 -3.40
C ARG A 17 9.60 -10.63 -4.49
N ASN A 18 9.64 -11.60 -5.39
CA ASN A 18 10.63 -11.63 -6.46
C ASN A 18 10.49 -10.44 -7.43
N VAL A 19 9.25 -10.04 -7.70
CA VAL A 19 8.98 -8.84 -8.51
C VAL A 19 9.57 -7.60 -7.82
N LEU A 20 9.30 -7.44 -6.52
CA LEU A 20 9.73 -6.26 -5.75
C LEU A 20 11.24 -6.22 -5.53
N LEU A 21 11.90 -7.36 -5.39
CA LEU A 21 13.35 -7.42 -5.25
C LEU A 21 14.08 -6.79 -6.44
N GLY A 22 13.46 -6.75 -7.60
CA GLY A 22 14.01 -6.09 -8.79
C GLY A 22 13.94 -4.57 -8.76
N LEU A 23 13.30 -3.97 -7.76
CA LEU A 23 13.11 -2.52 -7.70
C LEU A 23 14.20 -1.78 -6.91
N GLY A 24 15.05 -2.50 -6.19
CA GLY A 24 16.13 -1.88 -5.43
C GLY A 24 16.26 -2.43 -4.02
N SER A 25 17.33 -2.01 -3.34
CA SER A 25 17.68 -2.51 -2.00
C SER A 25 17.10 -1.68 -0.86
N ASP A 26 16.42 -0.57 -1.16
CA ASP A 26 15.85 0.34 -0.16
C ASP A 26 14.42 -0.05 0.27
N LEU A 27 13.92 -1.18 -0.22
CA LEU A 27 12.59 -1.68 0.15
C LEU A 27 12.69 -2.69 1.28
N SER A 28 11.83 -2.53 2.28
CA SER A 28 11.62 -3.52 3.34
C SER A 28 10.28 -4.21 3.06
N LEU A 29 10.34 -5.52 2.84
CA LEU A 29 9.16 -6.31 2.49
C LEU A 29 8.63 -7.02 3.73
N HIS A 30 7.31 -6.92 3.94
CA HIS A 30 6.61 -7.55 5.06
C HIS A 30 5.49 -8.41 4.50
N GLU A 31 5.51 -9.70 4.79
CA GLU A 31 4.58 -10.66 4.22
C GLU A 31 3.73 -11.30 5.31
N PHE A 32 2.43 -11.40 5.02
CA PHE A 32 1.49 -12.07 5.93
C PHE A 32 0.56 -12.98 5.15
N GLY A 33 0.39 -14.19 5.64
CA GLY A 33 -0.63 -15.11 5.14
C GLY A 33 -1.96 -14.98 5.85
N ASP A 34 -1.95 -14.39 7.05
CA ASP A 34 -3.14 -14.16 7.87
C ASP A 34 -3.49 -12.66 7.84
N PRO A 35 -4.67 -12.30 7.31
CA PRO A 35 -5.06 -10.90 7.25
C PRO A 35 -5.21 -10.22 8.61
N GLU A 36 -5.63 -10.95 9.65
CA GLU A 36 -5.72 -10.37 11.00
C GLU A 36 -4.34 -10.00 11.56
N GLU A 37 -3.34 -10.84 11.34
CA GLU A 37 -1.96 -10.52 11.74
C GLU A 37 -1.43 -9.30 10.98
N ALA A 38 -1.73 -9.22 9.69
CA ALA A 38 -1.34 -8.07 8.88
C ALA A 38 -1.96 -6.78 9.40
N LEU A 39 -3.25 -6.79 9.76
CA LEU A 39 -3.90 -5.61 10.34
C LEU A 39 -3.27 -5.20 11.67
N ARG A 40 -2.91 -6.16 12.53
CA ARG A 40 -2.22 -5.85 13.78
C ARG A 40 -0.87 -5.19 13.52
N TRP A 41 -0.14 -5.66 12.51
CA TRP A 41 1.12 -5.04 12.12
C TRP A 41 0.91 -3.58 11.69
N THR A 42 -0.17 -3.29 10.95
CA THR A 42 -0.47 -1.94 10.47
C THR A 42 -0.90 -0.97 11.58
N GLU A 43 -1.22 -1.47 12.75
CA GLU A 43 -1.48 -0.61 13.92
C GLU A 43 -0.21 0.06 14.42
N ARG A 44 0.96 -0.56 14.19
CA ARG A 44 2.25 -0.05 14.64
C ARG A 44 3.11 0.50 13.51
N PHE A 45 2.94 -0.03 12.32
CA PHE A 45 3.77 0.32 11.17
C PHE A 45 2.89 0.75 10.00
N ARG A 46 3.35 1.75 9.30
CA ARG A 46 2.64 2.28 8.14
C ARG A 46 3.35 1.84 6.87
N PRO A 47 2.70 1.04 6.01
CA PRO A 47 3.30 0.69 4.72
C PRO A 47 3.25 1.86 3.75
N ASP A 48 4.15 1.85 2.78
CA ASP A 48 4.16 2.79 1.67
C ASP A 48 3.43 2.23 0.45
N LEU A 49 3.21 0.92 0.42
CA LEU A 49 2.46 0.22 -0.62
C LEU A 49 1.89 -1.06 -0.01
N LEU A 50 0.65 -1.37 -0.35
CA LEU A 50 -0.03 -2.61 0.05
C LEU A 50 -0.42 -3.41 -1.19
N LEU A 51 0.11 -4.65 -1.30
CA LEU A 51 -0.31 -5.63 -2.29
C LEU A 51 -1.21 -6.65 -1.60
N LEU A 52 -2.45 -6.75 -2.03
CA LEU A 52 -3.51 -7.41 -1.28
C LEU A 52 -4.28 -8.38 -2.16
N ASP A 53 -4.43 -9.64 -1.73
CA ASP A 53 -5.30 -10.59 -2.39
C ASP A 53 -6.76 -10.37 -1.97
N TYR A 54 -7.68 -10.78 -2.83
CA TYR A 54 -9.11 -10.68 -2.53
C TYR A 54 -9.59 -11.84 -1.67
N ARG A 55 -9.36 -13.08 -2.11
CA ARG A 55 -9.87 -14.27 -1.43
C ARG A 55 -8.89 -14.78 -0.38
N MET A 56 -9.26 -14.61 0.87
CA MET A 56 -8.47 -15.09 2.01
C MET A 56 -9.42 -15.68 3.05
N PRO A 57 -9.00 -16.71 3.80
CA PRO A 57 -9.84 -17.27 4.86
C PRO A 57 -10.14 -16.22 5.95
N GLY A 58 -11.41 -16.13 6.33
CA GLY A 58 -11.86 -15.29 7.43
C GLY A 58 -12.09 -13.82 7.10
N MET A 59 -11.47 -13.30 6.05
CA MET A 59 -11.61 -11.89 5.68
C MET A 59 -11.22 -11.72 4.20
N ASP A 60 -12.07 -11.12 3.38
CA ASP A 60 -11.67 -10.82 2.01
C ASP A 60 -10.88 -9.51 1.91
N GLY A 61 -10.30 -9.26 0.73
CA GLY A 61 -9.46 -8.09 0.52
C GLY A 61 -10.21 -6.76 0.62
N LEU A 62 -11.51 -6.73 0.31
CA LEU A 62 -12.29 -5.49 0.44
C LEU A 62 -12.51 -5.13 1.89
N GLU A 63 -12.84 -6.11 2.72
CA GLU A 63 -12.97 -5.89 4.16
C GLU A 63 -11.63 -5.47 4.77
N PHE A 64 -10.53 -6.13 4.37
CA PHE A 64 -9.20 -5.72 4.79
C PHE A 64 -8.93 -4.25 4.46
N ALA A 65 -9.19 -3.86 3.22
CA ALA A 65 -8.96 -2.49 2.77
C ALA A 65 -9.78 -1.47 3.59
N ARG A 66 -11.04 -1.77 3.86
CA ARG A 66 -11.89 -0.89 4.68
C ARG A 66 -11.35 -0.74 6.09
N ARG A 67 -10.96 -1.83 6.72
CA ARG A 67 -10.40 -1.82 8.08
C ARG A 67 -9.03 -1.13 8.10
N PHE A 68 -8.20 -1.38 7.10
CA PHE A 68 -6.90 -0.73 6.96
C PHE A 68 -7.03 0.80 6.83
N ARG A 69 -8.06 1.27 6.13
CA ARG A 69 -8.29 2.70 5.88
C ARG A 69 -8.87 3.46 7.07
N GLN A 70 -9.30 2.79 8.14
CA GLN A 70 -9.91 3.46 9.29
C GLN A 70 -9.00 4.49 9.95
N PRO A 71 -7.73 4.20 10.25
CA PRO A 71 -6.83 5.23 10.74
C PRO A 71 -6.56 6.28 9.66
N PHE A 72 -6.65 7.56 10.04
CA PHE A 72 -6.43 8.67 9.12
C PHE A 72 -5.07 8.58 8.42
N THR A 73 -4.04 8.13 9.14
CA THR A 73 -2.67 8.01 8.63
C THR A 73 -2.53 6.99 7.49
N HIS A 74 -3.50 6.09 7.31
CA HIS A 74 -3.47 5.06 6.27
C HIS A 74 -4.28 5.41 5.03
N ARG A 75 -4.95 6.55 5.00
CA ARG A 75 -5.88 6.90 3.91
C ARG A 75 -5.23 7.13 2.56
N ASP A 76 -3.97 7.52 2.56
CA ASP A 76 -3.22 7.84 1.35
C ASP A 76 -2.24 6.73 0.92
N VAL A 77 -2.20 5.62 1.64
CA VAL A 77 -1.36 4.47 1.25
C VAL A 77 -1.97 3.80 0.02
N PRO A 78 -1.21 3.65 -1.08
CA PRO A 78 -1.75 2.97 -2.27
C PRO A 78 -1.95 1.48 -2.02
N ILE A 79 -3.10 0.98 -2.45
CA ILE A 79 -3.47 -0.44 -2.37
C ILE A 79 -3.66 -0.98 -3.79
N VAL A 80 -2.97 -2.06 -4.10
CA VAL A 80 -3.15 -2.82 -5.35
C VAL A 80 -3.80 -4.15 -4.98
N LEU A 81 -4.98 -4.42 -5.54
CA LEU A 81 -5.63 -5.72 -5.38
C LEU A 81 -5.07 -6.67 -6.44
N VAL A 82 -4.49 -7.78 -6.00
CA VAL A 82 -3.88 -8.79 -6.87
C VAL A 82 -4.65 -10.10 -6.70
N THR A 83 -5.49 -10.45 -7.66
CA THR A 83 -6.45 -11.55 -7.49
C THR A 83 -6.71 -12.32 -8.77
N VAL A 84 -7.21 -13.57 -8.64
CA VAL A 84 -7.67 -14.35 -9.79
C VAL A 84 -9.05 -13.93 -10.27
N VAL A 85 -9.80 -13.18 -9.45
CA VAL A 85 -11.16 -12.70 -9.76
C VAL A 85 -11.07 -11.35 -10.46
N GLY A 86 -11.48 -11.28 -11.73
CA GLY A 86 -11.32 -10.07 -12.54
C GLY A 86 -12.64 -9.49 -13.07
N ASP A 87 -13.78 -9.76 -12.43
CA ASP A 87 -15.07 -9.27 -12.91
C ASP A 87 -15.31 -7.78 -12.59
N GLU A 88 -16.19 -7.15 -13.34
CA GLU A 88 -16.50 -5.73 -13.22
C GLU A 88 -17.12 -5.36 -11.87
N PRO A 89 -18.06 -6.14 -11.29
CA PRO A 89 -18.58 -5.83 -9.95
C PRO A 89 -17.50 -5.76 -8.88
N LEU A 90 -16.50 -6.64 -8.92
CA LEU A 90 -15.39 -6.59 -7.97
C LEU A 90 -14.50 -5.36 -8.20
N ARG A 91 -14.23 -5.01 -9.47
CA ARG A 91 -13.46 -3.81 -9.79
C ARG A 91 -14.14 -2.55 -9.24
N GLN A 92 -15.46 -2.44 -9.41
CA GLN A 92 -16.22 -1.31 -8.91
C GLN A 92 -16.17 -1.25 -7.38
N ALA A 93 -16.39 -2.39 -6.71
CA ALA A 93 -16.34 -2.47 -5.26
C ALA A 93 -14.93 -2.13 -4.72
N ALA A 94 -13.89 -2.53 -5.45
CA ALA A 94 -12.51 -2.20 -5.09
C ALA A 94 -12.26 -0.69 -5.13
N LEU A 95 -12.71 -0.03 -6.18
CA LEU A 95 -12.60 1.43 -6.30
C LEU A 95 -13.30 2.13 -5.13
N GLU A 96 -14.50 1.68 -4.79
CA GLU A 96 -15.28 2.24 -3.67
C GLU A 96 -14.59 2.01 -2.32
N ALA A 97 -13.81 0.93 -2.19
CA ALA A 97 -13.03 0.65 -0.99
C ALA A 97 -11.69 1.39 -0.94
N GLY A 98 -11.41 2.24 -1.92
CA GLY A 98 -10.17 3.03 -1.96
C GLY A 98 -8.97 2.28 -2.52
N ILE A 99 -9.19 1.21 -3.26
CA ILE A 99 -8.12 0.47 -3.95
C ILE A 99 -7.78 1.20 -5.24
N ILE A 100 -6.50 1.51 -5.43
CA ILE A 100 -6.06 2.36 -6.53
C ILE A 100 -5.77 1.60 -7.82
N ASP A 101 -5.43 0.32 -7.72
CA ASP A 101 -5.09 -0.50 -8.89
C ASP A 101 -5.56 -1.93 -8.70
N PHE A 102 -5.79 -2.63 -9.81
CA PHE A 102 -6.39 -3.95 -9.82
C PHE A 102 -5.61 -4.81 -10.84
N VAL A 103 -5.00 -5.90 -10.37
CA VAL A 103 -4.20 -6.80 -11.19
C VAL A 103 -4.77 -8.21 -11.11
N VAL A 104 -5.05 -8.80 -12.26
CA VAL A 104 -5.58 -10.17 -12.33
C VAL A 104 -4.41 -11.14 -12.48
N LYS A 105 -4.38 -12.17 -11.61
CA LYS A 105 -3.38 -13.24 -11.70
C LYS A 105 -3.63 -14.10 -12.97
N PRO A 106 -2.60 -14.62 -13.64
CA PRO A 106 -1.19 -14.65 -13.23
C PRO A 106 -0.50 -13.30 -13.43
N VAL A 107 0.33 -12.92 -12.45
CA VAL A 107 1.05 -11.65 -12.45
C VAL A 107 2.13 -11.67 -13.53
N ARG A 108 2.16 -10.62 -14.35
CA ARG A 108 3.24 -10.40 -15.32
C ARG A 108 4.34 -9.60 -14.63
N PRO A 109 5.56 -10.17 -14.44
CA PRO A 109 6.58 -9.50 -13.62
C PRO A 109 6.94 -8.09 -14.06
N ARG A 110 7.08 -7.86 -15.36
CA ARG A 110 7.42 -6.53 -15.89
C ARG A 110 6.33 -5.50 -15.62
N ASP A 111 5.07 -5.88 -15.87
CA ASP A 111 3.92 -5.02 -15.65
C ASP A 111 3.77 -4.69 -14.17
N MET A 112 3.82 -5.71 -13.32
CA MET A 112 3.70 -5.53 -11.88
C MET A 112 4.82 -4.67 -11.31
N ARG A 113 6.04 -4.88 -11.78
CA ARG A 113 7.21 -4.09 -11.36
C ARG A 113 7.04 -2.62 -11.74
N ALA A 114 6.57 -2.35 -12.94
CA ALA A 114 6.32 -0.97 -13.39
C ALA A 114 5.24 -0.28 -12.55
N ARG A 115 4.15 -0.99 -12.25
CA ARG A 115 3.07 -0.47 -11.41
C ARG A 115 3.57 -0.14 -9.99
N CYS A 116 4.28 -1.06 -9.38
CA CYS A 116 4.82 -0.85 -8.04
C CYS A 116 5.85 0.29 -8.02
N ARG A 117 6.72 0.35 -9.01
CA ARG A 117 7.71 1.44 -9.11
C ARG A 117 7.00 2.79 -9.17
N ASN A 118 6.00 2.92 -10.02
CA ASN A 118 5.29 4.19 -10.19
C ASN A 118 4.57 4.60 -8.90
N LEU A 119 3.91 3.66 -8.24
CA LEU A 119 3.19 3.95 -7.00
C LEU A 119 4.15 4.33 -5.86
N LEU A 120 5.29 3.65 -5.75
CA LEU A 120 6.30 3.99 -4.75
C LEU A 120 6.93 5.35 -5.02
N GLN A 121 7.16 5.72 -6.27
CA GLN A 121 7.64 7.05 -6.61
C GLN A 121 6.64 8.14 -6.25
N LEU A 122 5.37 7.95 -6.56
CA LEU A 122 4.31 8.87 -6.19
C LEU A 122 4.20 8.99 -4.68
N ARG A 123 4.31 7.88 -3.96
CA ARG A 123 4.30 7.86 -2.51
C ARG A 123 5.46 8.69 -1.94
N LYS A 124 6.65 8.49 -2.46
CA LYS A 124 7.84 9.24 -2.03
C LYS A 124 7.70 10.73 -2.27
N GLN A 125 7.16 11.13 -3.41
CA GLN A 125 6.91 12.53 -3.74
C GLN A 125 5.87 13.15 -2.80
N SER A 126 4.79 12.43 -2.52
CA SER A 126 3.74 12.87 -1.61
C SER A 126 4.28 13.11 -0.19
N GLU A 127 5.06 12.16 0.33
CA GLU A 127 5.68 12.31 1.66
C GLU A 127 6.65 13.47 1.71
N HIS A 128 7.45 13.65 0.65
CA HIS A 128 8.38 14.78 0.55
C HIS A 128 7.65 16.12 0.55
N SER A 129 6.56 16.22 -0.20
CA SER A 129 5.72 17.43 -0.25
C SER A 129 5.11 17.75 1.11
N LYS A 130 4.63 16.75 1.84
CA LYS A 130 4.10 16.92 3.20
C LYS A 130 5.16 17.46 4.15
N GLN A 131 6.37 16.91 4.11
CA GLN A 131 7.48 17.37 4.95
C GLN A 131 7.86 18.80 4.62
N ARG A 132 7.87 19.18 3.35
CA ARG A 132 8.15 20.56 2.93
C ARG A 132 7.08 21.53 3.45
N ALA A 133 5.82 21.15 3.35
CA ALA A 133 4.71 21.96 3.87
C ALA A 133 4.82 22.18 5.37
N LEU A 134 5.10 21.12 6.14
CA LEU A 134 5.31 21.22 7.58
C LEU A 134 6.49 22.12 7.93
N SER A 135 7.61 21.98 7.20
CA SER A 135 8.79 22.81 7.40
C SER A 135 8.50 24.30 7.16
N LEU A 136 7.73 24.62 6.12
CA LEU A 136 7.31 25.99 5.83
C LEU A 136 6.41 26.57 6.92
N GLU A 137 5.46 25.77 7.42
CA GLU A 137 4.61 26.20 8.55
C GLU A 137 5.44 26.49 9.80
N GLN A 138 6.40 25.63 10.12
CA GLN A 138 7.29 25.82 11.25
C GLN A 138 8.11 27.12 11.11
N ARG A 139 8.62 27.40 9.92
CA ARG A 139 9.37 28.62 9.63
C ARG A 139 8.50 29.86 9.78
N LEU A 140 7.26 29.80 9.30
CA LEU A 140 6.32 30.90 9.45
C LEU A 140 6.01 31.19 10.92
N LEU A 141 5.76 30.15 11.69
CA LEU A 141 5.49 30.29 13.13
C LEU A 141 6.69 30.90 13.88
N ALA A 142 7.90 30.43 13.57
CA ALA A 142 9.12 30.97 14.15
C ALA A 142 9.30 32.44 13.78
N SER A 143 9.05 32.82 12.53
CA SER A 143 9.12 34.19 12.07
C SER A 143 8.10 35.12 12.78
N MET A 144 6.89 34.59 13.00
CA MET A 144 5.86 35.33 13.75
C MET A 144 6.26 35.58 15.20
N HIS A 145 6.92 34.64 15.86
CA HIS A 145 7.41 34.83 17.24
C HIS A 145 8.57 35.81 17.31
N GLU A 146 9.41 35.89 16.30
CA GLU A 146 10.53 36.85 16.28
C GLU A 146 10.09 38.29 16.14
N VAL A 147 8.91 38.55 15.61
CA VAL A 147 8.39 39.91 15.41
C VAL A 147 7.82 40.47 16.69
N GLU A 148 7.49 39.65 17.66
CA GLU A 148 7.01 40.08 18.97
C GLU A 148 8.18 40.48 19.90
#